data_98c3394d775acfa0142f7132debbe684
#
_entry.id   98c3394d775acfa0142f7132debbe684
#
_cell.length_a   1.000
_cell.length_b   1.000
_cell.length_c   1.000
_cell.angle_alpha   90.00
_cell.angle_beta   90.00
_cell.angle_gamma   90.00
#
_symmetry.space_group_name_H-M   'P 1'
#
loop_
_entity.id
_entity.type
_entity.pdbx_description
1 polymer ?
#
loop_
_entity_poly.entity_id
_entity_poly.type
_entity_poly.pdbx_seq_one_letter_code
_entity_poly.pdbx_strand_id
1 'polypeptide(L)'
;MNFKNNLLYGLGLSTLALLLSSTASFISIKNLIESSKMVKESNETIKNLNNVFSLVKDAETGQRGYLLSGDQAFLTPYDNAKAKISQAITELKSEITPSPVQAQNLERLKVNIESRLMILDKNLEYKRKRDLEVTAQQLISGKKYMDAIREAERIDPQQFC
;
A
#
# COMPACT_ATOMS: atom_id res chain seq x y z
N MET A 1 -66.56 -18.59 15.18
CA MET A 1 -65.15 -18.22 14.97
C MET A 1 -64.92 -16.88 15.65
N ASN A 2 -64.18 -16.81 16.75
CA ASN A 2 -64.17 -15.63 17.63
C ASN A 2 -63.35 -14.50 17.03
N PHE A 3 -63.97 -13.41 16.61
CA PHE A 3 -63.35 -12.20 16.05
C PHE A 3 -62.17 -11.69 16.93
N LYS A 4 -62.32 -11.75 18.25
CA LYS A 4 -61.27 -11.40 19.22
C LYS A 4 -59.99 -12.24 19.05
N ASN A 5 -60.08 -13.53 18.81
CA ASN A 5 -58.91 -14.41 18.65
C ASN A 5 -58.18 -14.15 17.34
N ASN A 6 -58.92 -13.88 16.25
CA ASN A 6 -58.31 -13.54 14.96
C ASN A 6 -57.58 -12.20 15.01
N LEU A 7 -58.10 -11.21 15.75
CA LEU A 7 -57.45 -9.93 15.97
C LEU A 7 -56.16 -10.11 16.80
N LEU A 8 -56.20 -10.94 17.84
CA LEU A 8 -55.05 -11.21 18.69
C LEU A 8 -53.94 -11.94 17.92
N TYR A 9 -54.29 -12.91 17.09
CA TYR A 9 -53.33 -13.61 16.22
C TYR A 9 -52.71 -12.67 15.18
N GLY A 10 -53.50 -11.79 14.57
CA GLY A 10 -53.03 -10.79 13.63
C GLY A 10 -52.04 -9.81 14.27
N LEU A 11 -52.34 -9.34 15.48
CA LEU A 11 -51.48 -8.43 16.25
C LEU A 11 -50.19 -9.14 16.68
N GLY A 12 -50.28 -10.39 17.13
CA GLY A 12 -49.10 -11.21 17.49
C GLY A 12 -48.19 -11.47 16.29
N LEU A 13 -48.74 -11.78 15.13
CA LEU A 13 -47.98 -12.03 13.92
C LEU A 13 -47.28 -10.76 13.42
N SER A 14 -47.95 -9.61 13.47
CA SER A 14 -47.36 -8.34 13.06
C SER A 14 -46.22 -7.89 13.99
N THR A 15 -46.38 -8.06 15.30
CA THR A 15 -45.28 -7.75 16.25
C THR A 15 -44.11 -8.69 16.07
N LEU A 16 -44.31 -9.96 15.82
CA LEU A 16 -43.26 -10.93 15.52
C LEU A 16 -42.53 -10.56 14.23
N ALA A 17 -43.23 -10.19 13.18
CA ALA A 17 -42.66 -9.75 11.90
C ALA A 17 -41.79 -8.48 12.08
N LEU A 18 -42.26 -7.51 12.88
CA LEU A 18 -41.47 -6.30 13.21
C LEU A 18 -40.21 -6.61 13.97
N LEU A 19 -40.25 -7.52 14.95
CA LEU A 19 -39.09 -7.94 15.71
C LEU A 19 -38.05 -8.64 14.80
N LEU A 20 -38.48 -9.54 13.94
CA LEU A 20 -37.62 -10.22 12.98
C LEU A 20 -36.99 -9.24 11.98
N SER A 21 -37.78 -8.31 11.47
CA SER A 21 -37.25 -7.26 10.57
C SER A 21 -36.25 -6.34 11.24
N SER A 22 -36.53 -5.96 12.51
CA SER A 22 -35.61 -5.12 13.29
C SER A 22 -34.27 -5.82 13.56
N THR A 23 -34.32 -7.10 13.94
CA THR A 23 -33.09 -7.88 14.18
C THR A 23 -32.29 -8.09 12.90
N ALA A 24 -32.94 -8.39 11.78
CA ALA A 24 -32.30 -8.52 10.48
C ALA A 24 -31.64 -7.19 10.03
N SER A 25 -32.33 -6.07 10.21
CA SER A 25 -31.78 -4.73 9.93
C SER A 25 -30.56 -4.43 10.79
N PHE A 26 -30.60 -4.73 12.07
CA PHE A 26 -29.48 -4.51 12.98
C PHE A 26 -28.23 -5.30 12.55
N ILE A 27 -28.42 -6.59 12.21
CA ILE A 27 -27.32 -7.45 11.72
C ILE A 27 -26.76 -6.89 10.41
N SER A 28 -27.62 -6.48 9.47
CA SER A 28 -27.20 -5.91 8.19
C SER A 28 -26.39 -4.63 8.37
N ILE A 29 -26.83 -3.73 9.25
CA ILE A 29 -26.10 -2.48 9.55
C ILE A 29 -24.74 -2.79 10.17
N LYS A 30 -24.65 -3.73 11.10
CA LYS A 30 -23.41 -4.13 11.73
C LYS A 30 -22.42 -4.69 10.69
N ASN A 31 -22.86 -5.60 9.82
CA ASN A 31 -22.05 -6.15 8.75
C ASN A 31 -21.57 -5.06 7.76
N LEU A 32 -22.44 -4.08 7.45
CA LEU A 32 -22.09 -2.97 6.57
C LEU A 32 -20.99 -2.09 7.19
N ILE A 33 -21.09 -1.78 8.49
CA ILE A 33 -20.08 -0.99 9.21
C ILE A 33 -18.74 -1.73 9.21
N GLU A 34 -18.73 -3.03 9.49
CA GLU A 34 -17.52 -3.85 9.50
C GLU A 34 -16.87 -3.94 8.11
N SER A 35 -17.68 -4.17 7.06
CA SER A 35 -17.18 -4.15 5.68
C SER A 35 -16.64 -2.78 5.27
N SER A 36 -17.30 -1.70 5.66
CA SER A 36 -16.84 -0.33 5.39
C SER A 36 -15.52 -0.03 6.08
N LYS A 37 -15.31 -0.55 7.30
CA LYS A 37 -14.05 -0.41 8.03
C LYS A 37 -12.92 -1.14 7.31
N MET A 38 -13.14 -2.39 6.89
CA MET A 38 -12.14 -3.15 6.13
C MET A 38 -11.74 -2.45 4.83
N VAL A 39 -12.70 -1.91 4.09
CA VAL A 39 -12.44 -1.15 2.85
C VAL A 39 -11.60 0.10 3.14
N LYS A 40 -11.86 0.80 4.24
CA LYS A 40 -11.10 1.97 4.62
C LYS A 40 -9.65 1.61 4.97
N GLU A 41 -9.44 0.58 5.79
CA GLU A 41 -8.10 0.10 6.16
C GLU A 41 -7.31 -0.34 4.92
N SER A 42 -7.95 -1.08 4.01
CA SER A 42 -7.36 -1.46 2.73
C SER A 42 -6.94 -0.24 1.89
N ASN A 43 -7.79 0.77 1.78
CA ASN A 43 -7.48 1.98 1.03
C ASN A 43 -6.32 2.78 1.63
N GLU A 44 -6.19 2.82 2.96
CA GLU A 44 -5.07 3.48 3.64
C GLU A 44 -3.76 2.73 3.38
N THR A 45 -3.77 1.40 3.44
CA THR A 45 -2.62 0.57 3.08
C THR A 45 -2.18 0.79 1.63
N ILE A 46 -3.12 0.81 0.68
CA ILE A 46 -2.84 1.08 -0.74
C ILE A 46 -2.22 2.47 -0.91
N LYS A 47 -2.78 3.48 -0.26
CA LYS A 47 -2.27 4.85 -0.30
C LYS A 47 -0.82 4.94 0.20
N ASN A 48 -0.52 4.28 1.32
CA ASN A 48 0.83 4.27 1.88
C ASN A 48 1.81 3.48 1.02
N LEU A 49 1.38 2.37 0.43
CA LEU A 49 2.18 1.63 -0.55
C LEU A 49 2.50 2.49 -1.79
N ASN A 50 1.51 3.18 -2.34
CA ASN A 50 1.69 4.10 -3.47
C ASN A 50 2.63 5.27 -3.11
N ASN A 51 2.58 5.77 -1.88
CA ASN A 51 3.51 6.80 -1.40
C ASN A 51 4.96 6.29 -1.40
N VAL A 52 5.20 5.10 -0.83
CA VAL A 52 6.52 4.46 -0.86
C VAL A 52 7.03 4.31 -2.29
N PHE A 53 6.18 3.80 -3.18
CA PHE A 53 6.52 3.60 -4.58
C PHE A 53 6.84 4.92 -5.30
N SER A 54 6.05 5.97 -5.07
CA SER A 54 6.30 7.31 -5.62
C SER A 54 7.66 7.86 -5.18
N LEU A 55 8.00 7.72 -3.91
CA LEU A 55 9.30 8.17 -3.39
C LEU A 55 10.47 7.43 -4.07
N VAL A 56 10.37 6.11 -4.27
CA VAL A 56 11.41 5.36 -4.99
C VAL A 56 11.55 5.84 -6.44
N LYS A 57 10.44 6.11 -7.10
CA LYS A 57 10.40 6.63 -8.47
C LYS A 57 10.98 8.05 -8.56
N ASP A 58 10.70 8.90 -7.57
CA ASP A 58 11.26 10.26 -7.49
C ASP A 58 12.79 10.22 -7.29
N ALA A 59 13.28 9.33 -6.43
CA ALA A 59 14.70 9.08 -6.26
C ALA A 59 15.36 8.63 -7.56
N GLU A 60 14.75 7.67 -8.27
CA GLU A 60 15.26 7.21 -9.57
C GLU A 60 15.28 8.32 -10.60
N THR A 61 14.21 9.11 -10.70
CA THR A 61 14.07 10.20 -11.67
C THR A 61 15.09 11.29 -11.40
N GLY A 62 15.26 11.68 -10.15
CA GLY A 62 16.26 12.68 -9.75
C GLY A 62 17.69 12.22 -10.06
N GLN A 63 18.03 10.99 -9.68
CA GLN A 63 19.34 10.41 -10.01
C GLN A 63 19.60 10.40 -11.52
N ARG A 64 18.62 9.93 -12.33
CA ARG A 64 18.79 9.86 -13.79
C ARG A 64 18.97 11.25 -14.40
N GLY A 65 18.22 12.26 -13.93
CA GLY A 65 18.39 13.64 -14.34
C GLY A 65 19.82 14.14 -14.09
N TYR A 66 20.36 13.89 -12.89
CA TYR A 66 21.73 14.23 -12.57
C TYR A 66 22.78 13.48 -13.41
N LEU A 67 22.60 12.19 -13.62
CA LEU A 67 23.52 11.40 -14.44
C LEU A 67 23.62 11.91 -15.88
N LEU A 68 22.50 12.37 -16.44
CA LEU A 68 22.43 12.88 -17.81
C LEU A 68 22.96 14.31 -17.93
N SER A 69 22.54 15.21 -17.04
CA SER A 69 22.85 16.64 -17.14
C SER A 69 24.12 17.07 -16.39
N GLY A 70 24.46 16.36 -15.30
CA GLY A 70 25.45 16.80 -14.32
C GLY A 70 24.96 17.94 -13.42
N ASP A 71 23.71 18.39 -13.56
CA ASP A 71 23.12 19.46 -12.76
C ASP A 71 22.65 18.96 -11.40
N GLN A 72 23.21 19.53 -10.34
CA GLN A 72 22.90 19.16 -8.96
C GLN A 72 21.45 19.44 -8.55
N ALA A 73 20.75 20.33 -9.26
CA ALA A 73 19.34 20.59 -9.00
C ALA A 73 18.47 19.32 -9.09
N PHE A 74 18.85 18.37 -9.95
CA PHE A 74 18.18 17.07 -10.05
C PHE A 74 18.38 16.16 -8.83
N LEU A 75 19.34 16.42 -7.95
CA LEU A 75 19.54 15.64 -6.73
C LEU A 75 18.57 16.03 -5.62
N THR A 76 17.92 17.20 -5.66
CA THR A 76 16.94 17.61 -4.65
C THR A 76 15.79 16.62 -4.51
N PRO A 77 15.11 16.13 -5.57
CA PRO A 77 14.11 15.08 -5.49
C PRO A 77 14.68 13.77 -4.94
N TYR A 78 15.90 13.40 -5.33
CA TYR A 78 16.58 12.21 -4.85
C TYR A 78 16.81 12.24 -3.34
N ASP A 79 17.38 13.30 -2.82
CA ASP A 79 17.71 13.47 -1.39
C ASP A 79 16.44 13.52 -0.54
N ASN A 80 15.41 14.26 -1.00
CA ASN A 80 14.12 14.35 -0.34
C ASN A 80 13.41 12.99 -0.28
N ALA A 81 13.41 12.24 -1.36
CA ALA A 81 12.80 10.92 -1.42
C ALA A 81 13.53 9.95 -0.48
N LYS A 82 14.86 9.91 -0.55
CA LYS A 82 15.70 9.05 0.30
C LYS A 82 15.47 9.30 1.78
N ALA A 83 15.35 10.57 2.20
CA ALA A 83 15.09 10.94 3.58
C ALA A 83 13.71 10.46 4.09
N LYS A 84 12.70 10.40 3.22
CA LYS A 84 11.31 10.06 3.56
C LYS A 84 10.98 8.57 3.44
N ILE A 85 11.73 7.80 2.66
CA ILE A 85 11.41 6.39 2.39
C ILE A 85 11.34 5.55 3.68
N SER A 86 12.27 5.73 4.61
CA SER A 86 12.28 4.98 5.87
C SER A 86 11.04 5.25 6.73
N GLN A 87 10.59 6.50 6.78
CA GLN A 87 9.37 6.88 7.46
C GLN A 87 8.15 6.28 6.77
N ALA A 88 8.06 6.39 5.44
CA ALA A 88 6.95 5.87 4.67
C ALA A 88 6.81 4.34 4.80
N ILE A 89 7.92 3.60 4.88
CA ILE A 89 7.91 2.15 5.17
C ILE A 89 7.40 1.88 6.59
N THR A 90 7.75 2.72 7.55
CA THR A 90 7.28 2.57 8.94
C THR A 90 5.78 2.85 9.04
N GLU A 91 5.29 3.87 8.35
CA GLU A 91 3.85 4.19 8.26
C GLU A 91 3.09 3.03 7.60
N LEU A 92 3.58 2.52 6.47
CA LEU A 92 3.01 1.34 5.81
C LEU A 92 2.93 0.14 6.76
N LYS A 93 3.99 -0.12 7.54
CA LYS A 93 4.03 -1.21 8.51
C LYS A 93 2.97 -1.07 9.61
N SER A 94 2.66 0.14 10.05
CA SER A 94 1.66 0.39 11.10
C SER A 94 0.22 0.13 10.64
N GLU A 95 -0.04 0.20 9.33
CA GLU A 95 -1.36 0.00 8.74
C GLU A 95 -1.63 -1.46 8.34
N ILE A 96 -0.57 -2.27 8.27
CA ILE A 96 -0.70 -3.68 7.87
C ILE A 96 -1.16 -4.51 9.07
N THR A 97 -2.26 -5.23 8.89
CA THR A 97 -2.75 -6.20 9.88
C THR A 97 -1.69 -7.30 10.09
N PRO A 98 -1.37 -7.70 11.32
CA PRO A 98 -0.29 -8.65 11.58
C PRO A 98 -0.65 -10.07 11.08
N SER A 99 -0.33 -10.32 9.81
CA SER A 99 -0.38 -11.63 9.17
C SER A 99 1.05 -12.05 8.80
N PRO A 100 1.44 -13.32 8.98
CA PRO A 100 2.77 -13.79 8.60
C PRO A 100 3.11 -13.55 7.13
N VAL A 101 2.13 -13.68 6.24
CA VAL A 101 2.29 -13.44 4.79
C VAL A 101 2.56 -11.97 4.51
N GLN A 102 1.80 -11.08 5.13
CA GLN A 102 1.94 -9.64 4.96
C GLN A 102 3.27 -9.12 5.52
N ALA A 103 3.68 -9.61 6.69
CA ALA A 103 4.98 -9.29 7.27
C ALA A 103 6.12 -9.72 6.33
N GLN A 104 6.02 -10.89 5.72
CA GLN A 104 7.01 -11.38 4.76
C GLN A 104 7.03 -10.53 3.48
N ASN A 105 5.86 -10.17 2.95
CA ASN A 105 5.76 -9.31 1.77
C ASN A 105 6.35 -7.91 2.01
N LEU A 106 6.07 -7.33 3.18
CA LEU A 106 6.65 -6.05 3.58
C LEU A 106 8.17 -6.11 3.70
N GLU A 107 8.71 -7.17 4.31
CA GLU A 107 10.16 -7.34 4.44
C GLU A 107 10.82 -7.51 3.06
N ARG A 108 10.22 -8.29 2.17
CA ARG A 108 10.70 -8.41 0.77
C ARG A 108 10.66 -7.07 0.04
N LEU A 109 9.60 -6.29 0.20
CA LEU A 109 9.51 -4.95 -0.39
C LEU A 109 10.61 -4.04 0.14
N LYS A 110 10.83 -4.02 1.45
CA LYS A 110 11.89 -3.24 2.10
C LYS A 110 13.27 -3.60 1.57
N VAL A 111 13.61 -4.88 1.51
CA VAL A 111 14.91 -5.36 0.98
C VAL A 111 15.11 -4.94 -0.48
N ASN A 112 14.07 -5.00 -1.31
CA ASN A 112 14.14 -4.57 -2.71
C ASN A 112 14.36 -3.05 -2.82
N ILE A 113 13.70 -2.26 -1.98
CA ILE A 113 13.86 -0.79 -1.94
C ILE A 113 15.28 -0.43 -1.49
N GLU A 114 15.78 -1.01 -0.41
CA GLU A 114 17.13 -0.78 0.09
C GLU A 114 18.19 -1.15 -0.96
N SER A 115 18.02 -2.30 -1.62
CA SER A 115 18.91 -2.73 -2.71
C SER A 115 18.86 -1.76 -3.90
N ARG A 116 17.67 -1.24 -4.23
CA ARG A 116 17.51 -0.23 -5.28
C ARG A 116 18.23 1.07 -4.92
N LEU A 117 18.01 1.59 -3.72
CA LEU A 117 18.67 2.81 -3.24
C LEU A 117 20.19 2.67 -3.22
N MET A 118 20.72 1.52 -2.80
CA MET A 118 22.16 1.24 -2.85
C MET A 118 22.72 1.34 -4.27
N ILE A 119 22.00 0.83 -5.27
CA ILE A 119 22.42 0.93 -6.67
C ILE A 119 22.36 2.39 -7.15
N LEU A 120 21.34 3.15 -6.75
CA LEU A 120 21.25 4.57 -7.08
C LEU A 120 22.43 5.35 -6.49
N ASP A 121 22.78 5.11 -5.22
CA ASP A 121 23.95 5.71 -4.55
C ASP A 121 25.25 5.40 -5.28
N LYS A 122 25.50 4.13 -5.62
CA LYS A 122 26.69 3.71 -6.34
C LYS A 122 26.83 4.43 -7.70
N ASN A 123 25.72 4.53 -8.44
CA ASN A 123 25.74 5.22 -9.73
C ASN A 123 26.10 6.71 -9.58
N LEU A 124 25.60 7.38 -8.52
CA LEU A 124 25.97 8.76 -8.22
C LEU A 124 27.46 8.88 -7.87
N GLU A 125 27.97 7.94 -7.10
CA GLU A 125 29.38 7.90 -6.73
C GLU A 125 30.29 7.73 -7.95
N TYR A 126 29.97 6.81 -8.88
CA TYR A 126 30.69 6.66 -10.15
C TYR A 126 30.70 7.94 -10.97
N LYS A 127 29.57 8.62 -11.12
CA LYS A 127 29.48 9.88 -11.83
C LYS A 127 30.35 10.96 -11.20
N ARG A 128 30.36 11.04 -9.86
CA ARG A 128 31.19 12.02 -9.11
C ARG A 128 32.69 11.78 -9.28
N LYS A 129 33.11 10.51 -9.33
CA LYS A 129 34.50 10.10 -9.54
C LYS A 129 34.96 10.22 -10.99
N ARG A 130 34.08 10.67 -11.92
CA ARG A 130 34.35 10.68 -13.38
C ARG A 130 34.67 9.30 -13.96
N ASP A 131 34.36 8.24 -13.27
CA ASP A 131 34.41 6.86 -13.76
C ASP A 131 33.20 6.65 -14.69
N LEU A 132 33.44 6.78 -16.00
CA LEU A 132 32.41 7.04 -17.02
C LEU A 132 31.63 5.78 -17.44
N GLU A 133 31.85 4.63 -16.85
CA GLU A 133 31.11 3.42 -17.23
C GLU A 133 30.15 2.97 -16.14
N VAL A 134 28.94 3.55 -16.15
CA VAL A 134 27.79 2.81 -15.64
C VAL A 134 27.57 1.63 -16.58
N THR A 135 28.08 0.47 -16.20
CA THR A 135 28.01 -0.72 -17.04
C THR A 135 26.53 -1.11 -17.30
N ALA A 136 26.25 -1.61 -18.49
CA ALA A 136 24.92 -2.15 -18.83
C ALA A 136 24.40 -3.12 -17.74
N GLN A 137 25.29 -3.82 -17.06
CA GLN A 137 24.99 -4.76 -15.99
C GLN A 137 24.45 -4.08 -14.72
N GLN A 138 24.90 -2.87 -14.39
CA GLN A 138 24.36 -2.06 -13.28
C GLN A 138 22.96 -1.52 -13.61
N LEU A 139 22.72 -1.14 -14.85
CA LEU A 139 21.40 -0.73 -15.30
C LEU A 139 20.42 -1.91 -15.26
N ILE A 140 20.81 -3.10 -15.70
CA ILE A 140 20.00 -4.32 -15.69
C ILE A 140 19.68 -4.75 -14.25
N SER A 141 20.68 -4.75 -13.34
CA SER A 141 20.44 -5.09 -11.93
C SER A 141 19.47 -4.11 -11.27
N GLY A 142 19.63 -2.82 -11.54
CA GLY A 142 18.73 -1.78 -11.04
C GLY A 142 17.29 -1.97 -11.54
N LYS A 143 17.11 -2.34 -12.82
CA LYS A 143 15.80 -2.67 -13.38
C LYS A 143 15.14 -3.83 -12.65
N LYS A 144 15.88 -4.91 -12.34
CA LYS A 144 15.34 -6.09 -11.63
C LYS A 144 14.69 -5.70 -10.30
N TYR A 145 15.32 -4.86 -9.50
CA TYR A 145 14.74 -4.41 -8.23
C TYR A 145 13.53 -3.51 -8.43
N MET A 146 13.57 -2.64 -9.44
CA MET A 146 12.43 -1.79 -9.75
C MET A 146 11.22 -2.59 -10.23
N ASP A 147 11.45 -3.63 -11.02
CA ASP A 147 10.38 -4.53 -11.48
C ASP A 147 9.80 -5.32 -10.30
N ALA A 148 10.62 -5.77 -9.33
CA ALA A 148 10.15 -6.43 -8.11
C ALA A 148 9.34 -5.49 -7.20
N ILE A 149 9.70 -4.21 -7.12
CA ILE A 149 8.95 -3.18 -6.38
C ILE A 149 7.60 -2.92 -7.05
N ARG A 150 7.56 -2.82 -8.39
CA ARG A 150 6.31 -2.67 -9.17
C ARG A 150 5.41 -3.89 -9.08
N GLU A 151 5.98 -5.08 -8.99
CA GLU A 151 5.19 -6.29 -8.80
C GLU A 151 4.49 -6.28 -7.44
N ALA A 152 5.16 -5.79 -6.40
CA ALA A 152 4.53 -5.60 -5.09
C ALA A 152 3.37 -4.58 -5.12
N GLU A 153 3.42 -3.57 -6.00
CA GLU A 153 2.31 -2.63 -6.24
C GLU A 153 1.11 -3.29 -6.94
N ARG A 154 1.37 -4.28 -7.82
CA ARG A 154 0.33 -5.00 -8.58
C ARG A 154 -0.31 -6.15 -7.81
N ILE A 155 0.35 -6.61 -6.76
CA ILE A 155 -0.20 -7.64 -5.88
C ILE A 155 -1.50 -7.09 -5.29
N ASP A 156 -2.57 -7.91 -5.39
CA ASP A 156 -3.89 -7.58 -4.86
C ASP A 156 -3.75 -6.93 -3.46
N PRO A 157 -4.27 -5.71 -3.30
CA PRO A 157 -4.22 -5.02 -2.00
C PRO A 157 -4.74 -5.87 -0.85
N GLN A 158 -5.62 -6.84 -1.13
CA GLN A 158 -6.12 -7.81 -0.16
C GLN A 158 -5.02 -8.74 0.39
N GLN A 159 -3.86 -8.83 -0.26
CA GLN A 159 -2.71 -9.56 0.29
C GLN A 159 -1.90 -8.73 1.29
N PHE A 160 -2.20 -7.44 1.42
CA PHE A 160 -1.66 -6.53 2.44
C PHE A 160 -2.70 -6.14 3.51
N CYS A 161 -3.99 -6.53 3.34
CA CYS A 161 -5.07 -6.24 4.29
C CYS A 161 -5.48 -7.46 5.13
#